data_8cf210abff7e7f1e048aa537b04e9533
#
_entry.id   8cf210abff7e7f1e048aa537b04e9533
#
_cell.length_a   1.000
_cell.length_b   1.000
_cell.length_c   1.000
_cell.angle_alpha   90.00
_cell.angle_beta   90.00
_cell.angle_gamma   90.00
#
_symmetry.space_group_name_H-M   'P 1'
#
loop_
_entity.id
_entity.type
_entity.pdbx_description
1 polymer ?
#
loop_
_entity_poly.entity_id
_entity_poly.type
_entity_poly.pdbx_seq_one_letter_code
_entity_poly.pdbx_strand_id
1 'polypeptide(L)'
;MRTVGIVGASGYVGGELLRLLLMHPDIQVKVATSQQHSGEYVFKVHPNLKGLTDLTFANDTPEEAASKVDIIFMAVPHGSSIEHVPKISEMGVRIIDMSADFRFRNPADYPVWYGWEHPAPDLLSKFVYGMPELHREELKSAHFISVPGCIASSSIYSLAPLAKAGLINGVAVVDAKIGSSGSGNKPSIATHFSERYNSVRIYSPSGHRHIGEIEQELSIVSGIKTTVTMSAHSVNMVRGILTTSSVFVDRELKMPDLWNAYRSMYGKEPFVRFMMDPNGLYKYPDPKLVVGSNFVDLGFVIDQHVRRVIAIGSIDNLIKGAAGNAIQSMNVMEGFDEREGLMMSPMRLV
;
A
#
# COMPACT_ATOMS: atom_id res chain seq x y z
N MET A 1 -4.54 7.91 -24.35
CA MET A 1 -5.10 6.75 -23.63
C MET A 1 -4.07 5.63 -23.62
N ARG A 2 -3.67 5.14 -22.44
CA ARG A 2 -2.72 4.03 -22.28
C ARG A 2 -3.49 2.72 -22.12
N THR A 3 -2.91 1.64 -22.61
CA THR A 3 -3.46 0.30 -22.41
C THR A 3 -2.82 -0.38 -21.22
N VAL A 4 -3.63 -1.04 -20.38
CA VAL A 4 -3.14 -1.76 -19.20
C VAL A 4 -3.56 -3.21 -19.19
N GLY A 5 -2.66 -4.05 -18.66
CA GLY A 5 -2.93 -5.45 -18.32
C GLY A 5 -2.84 -5.68 -16.82
N ILE A 6 -3.66 -6.59 -16.31
CA ILE A 6 -3.66 -6.98 -14.90
C ILE A 6 -3.46 -8.48 -14.80
N VAL A 7 -2.31 -8.90 -14.29
CA VAL A 7 -2.03 -10.30 -13.97
C VAL A 7 -2.55 -10.60 -12.56
N GLY A 8 -3.31 -11.68 -12.39
CA GLY A 8 -3.96 -12.00 -11.12
C GLY A 8 -5.24 -11.19 -10.84
N ALA A 9 -5.95 -10.83 -11.91
CA ALA A 9 -7.12 -9.95 -11.85
C ALA A 9 -8.32 -10.53 -11.07
N SER A 10 -8.37 -11.81 -10.77
CA SER A 10 -9.44 -12.44 -9.97
C SER A 10 -9.27 -12.32 -8.45
N GLY A 11 -8.10 -11.84 -7.97
CA GLY A 11 -7.87 -11.54 -6.57
C GLY A 11 -8.53 -10.25 -6.08
N TYR A 12 -8.54 -9.99 -4.76
CA TYR A 12 -9.11 -8.75 -4.21
C TYR A 12 -8.42 -7.49 -4.74
N VAL A 13 -7.09 -7.48 -4.79
CA VAL A 13 -6.32 -6.35 -5.33
C VAL A 13 -6.57 -6.18 -6.83
N GLY A 14 -6.61 -7.29 -7.58
CA GLY A 14 -6.94 -7.27 -9.01
C GLY A 14 -8.35 -6.74 -9.27
N GLY A 15 -9.33 -7.11 -8.45
CA GLY A 15 -10.69 -6.57 -8.51
C GLY A 15 -10.77 -5.08 -8.21
N GLU A 16 -9.98 -4.58 -7.27
CA GLU A 16 -9.89 -3.13 -6.99
C GLU A 16 -9.17 -2.37 -8.12
N LEU A 17 -8.11 -2.95 -8.70
CA LEU A 17 -7.48 -2.38 -9.91
C LEU A 17 -8.49 -2.27 -11.05
N LEU A 18 -9.24 -3.34 -11.33
CA LEU A 18 -10.30 -3.31 -12.36
C LEU A 18 -11.32 -2.20 -12.06
N ARG A 19 -11.84 -2.14 -10.83
CA ARG A 19 -12.85 -1.15 -10.43
C ARG A 19 -12.39 0.28 -10.63
N LEU A 20 -11.14 0.57 -10.30
CA LEU A 20 -10.58 1.92 -10.39
C LEU A 20 -10.18 2.27 -11.82
N LEU A 21 -9.50 1.36 -12.52
CA LEU A 21 -8.99 1.59 -13.88
C LEU A 21 -10.11 1.67 -14.93
N LEU A 22 -11.22 0.95 -14.75
CA LEU A 22 -12.39 1.07 -15.62
C LEU A 22 -13.06 2.45 -15.55
N MET A 23 -12.82 3.21 -14.49
CA MET A 23 -13.33 4.58 -14.31
C MET A 23 -12.27 5.65 -14.61
N HIS A 24 -11.06 5.24 -14.98
CA HIS A 24 -9.97 6.18 -15.25
C HIS A 24 -10.09 6.75 -16.67
N PRO A 25 -10.05 8.09 -16.87
CA PRO A 25 -10.33 8.72 -18.16
C PRO A 25 -9.29 8.38 -19.24
N ASP A 26 -8.03 8.18 -18.87
CA ASP A 26 -6.91 8.02 -19.81
C ASP A 26 -6.39 6.58 -19.92
N ILE A 27 -7.07 5.63 -19.28
CA ILE A 27 -6.66 4.21 -19.26
C ILE A 27 -7.71 3.33 -19.92
N GLN A 28 -7.23 2.37 -20.69
CA GLN A 28 -8.03 1.25 -21.20
C GLN A 28 -7.52 -0.07 -20.62
N VAL A 29 -8.33 -0.76 -19.86
CA VAL A 29 -8.02 -2.14 -19.43
C VAL A 29 -8.22 -3.07 -20.61
N LYS A 30 -7.13 -3.61 -21.14
CA LYS A 30 -7.12 -4.46 -22.32
C LYS A 30 -7.03 -5.96 -21.99
N VAL A 31 -6.30 -6.31 -20.94
CA VAL A 31 -6.08 -7.69 -20.51
C VAL A 31 -6.29 -7.82 -19.01
N ALA A 32 -7.06 -8.82 -18.61
CA ALA A 32 -7.19 -9.23 -17.20
C ALA A 32 -6.98 -10.75 -17.16
N THR A 33 -5.94 -11.23 -16.46
CA THR A 33 -5.66 -12.68 -16.46
C THR A 33 -6.15 -13.36 -15.20
N SER A 34 -6.63 -14.59 -15.38
CA SER A 34 -6.90 -15.55 -14.31
C SER A 34 -6.89 -16.95 -14.90
N GLN A 35 -6.02 -17.81 -14.41
CA GLN A 35 -5.99 -19.22 -14.83
C GLN A 35 -7.28 -19.96 -14.41
N GLN A 36 -7.73 -19.70 -13.17
CA GLN A 36 -8.90 -20.38 -12.58
C GLN A 36 -10.22 -19.99 -13.28
N HIS A 37 -10.34 -18.76 -13.79
CA HIS A 37 -11.58 -18.19 -14.33
C HIS A 37 -11.47 -17.84 -15.81
N SER A 38 -10.52 -18.46 -16.53
CA SER A 38 -10.31 -18.21 -17.96
C SER A 38 -11.59 -18.36 -18.79
N GLY A 39 -11.87 -17.38 -19.65
CA GLY A 39 -13.07 -17.31 -20.49
C GLY A 39 -14.33 -16.81 -19.77
N GLU A 40 -14.33 -16.67 -18.46
CA GLU A 40 -15.47 -16.10 -17.73
C GLU A 40 -15.44 -14.57 -17.77
N TYR A 41 -16.62 -13.94 -17.79
CA TYR A 41 -16.72 -12.49 -17.61
C TYR A 41 -16.19 -12.06 -16.23
N VAL A 42 -15.43 -10.97 -16.17
CA VAL A 42 -14.84 -10.48 -14.89
C VAL A 42 -15.91 -10.17 -13.84
N PHE A 43 -17.11 -9.76 -14.25
CA PHE A 43 -18.22 -9.50 -13.32
C PHE A 43 -18.82 -10.77 -12.68
N LYS A 44 -18.48 -11.98 -13.14
CA LYS A 44 -18.86 -13.22 -12.45
C LYS A 44 -18.06 -13.44 -11.18
N VAL A 45 -16.81 -12.99 -11.16
CA VAL A 45 -15.93 -13.03 -9.98
C VAL A 45 -16.03 -11.74 -9.16
N HIS A 46 -16.21 -10.61 -9.85
CA HIS A 46 -16.39 -9.28 -9.24
C HIS A 46 -17.79 -8.72 -9.61
N PRO A 47 -18.88 -9.15 -8.92
CA PRO A 47 -20.25 -8.80 -9.30
C PRO A 47 -20.57 -7.31 -9.31
N ASN A 48 -19.82 -6.53 -8.55
CA ASN A 48 -19.90 -5.06 -8.52
C ASN A 48 -19.51 -4.40 -9.85
N LEU A 49 -18.86 -5.14 -10.78
CA LEU A 49 -18.48 -4.63 -12.10
C LEU A 49 -19.51 -4.96 -13.18
N LYS A 50 -20.63 -5.60 -12.83
CA LYS A 50 -21.69 -5.95 -13.79
C LYS A 50 -22.28 -4.68 -14.43
N GLY A 51 -22.30 -4.65 -15.76
CA GLY A 51 -22.77 -3.51 -16.54
C GLY A 51 -21.74 -2.40 -16.74
N LEU A 52 -20.54 -2.52 -16.17
CA LEU A 52 -19.43 -1.58 -16.40
C LEU A 52 -18.45 -2.10 -17.46
N THR A 53 -18.38 -3.41 -17.65
CA THR A 53 -17.47 -4.03 -18.63
C THR A 53 -17.95 -5.42 -19.04
N ASP A 54 -17.67 -5.79 -20.30
CA ASP A 54 -17.84 -7.15 -20.85
C ASP A 54 -16.49 -7.87 -20.97
N LEU A 55 -15.44 -7.39 -20.29
CA LEU A 55 -14.14 -8.02 -20.29
C LEU A 55 -14.21 -9.43 -19.73
N THR A 56 -13.50 -10.38 -20.36
CA THR A 56 -13.36 -11.75 -19.90
C THR A 56 -11.94 -11.99 -19.39
N PHE A 57 -11.78 -12.91 -18.45
CA PHE A 57 -10.46 -13.33 -18.01
C PHE A 57 -9.73 -14.11 -19.13
N ALA A 58 -8.51 -13.66 -19.44
CA ALA A 58 -7.60 -14.37 -20.34
C ALA A 58 -6.79 -15.44 -19.59
N ASN A 59 -6.34 -16.45 -20.30
CA ASN A 59 -5.39 -17.46 -19.81
C ASN A 59 -3.94 -17.12 -20.21
N ASP A 60 -3.68 -15.86 -20.52
CA ASP A 60 -2.34 -15.41 -20.91
C ASP A 60 -1.34 -15.62 -19.77
N THR A 61 -0.13 -16.02 -20.09
CA THR A 61 1.02 -15.90 -19.19
C THR A 61 1.31 -14.42 -18.90
N PRO A 62 2.03 -14.08 -17.83
CA PRO A 62 2.40 -12.69 -17.57
C PRO A 62 3.13 -12.02 -18.72
N GLU A 63 4.00 -12.74 -19.42
CA GLU A 63 4.75 -12.27 -20.60
C GLU A 63 3.83 -12.02 -21.81
N GLU A 64 2.89 -12.93 -22.07
CA GLU A 64 1.89 -12.77 -23.15
C GLU A 64 0.97 -11.57 -22.87
N ALA A 65 0.53 -11.40 -21.62
CA ALA A 65 -0.26 -10.25 -21.22
C ALA A 65 0.53 -8.95 -21.39
N ALA A 66 1.81 -8.92 -20.97
CA ALA A 66 2.71 -7.77 -21.09
C ALA A 66 2.93 -7.36 -22.56
N SER A 67 3.03 -8.32 -23.49
CA SER A 67 3.22 -8.03 -24.92
C SER A 67 2.07 -7.29 -25.60
N LYS A 68 0.92 -7.21 -24.95
CA LYS A 68 -0.34 -6.64 -25.50
C LYS A 68 -0.64 -5.22 -25.02
N VAL A 69 0.14 -4.69 -24.07
CA VAL A 69 -0.20 -3.47 -23.32
C VAL A 69 0.99 -2.55 -23.11
N ASP A 70 0.73 -1.28 -22.75
CA ASP A 70 1.76 -0.29 -22.41
C ASP A 70 2.25 -0.46 -20.95
N ILE A 71 1.36 -0.89 -20.05
CA ILE A 71 1.61 -1.01 -18.61
C ILE A 71 1.06 -2.34 -18.12
N ILE A 72 1.84 -3.08 -17.35
CA ILE A 72 1.42 -4.33 -16.72
C ILE A 72 1.39 -4.20 -15.19
N PHE A 73 0.26 -4.54 -14.57
CA PHE A 73 0.13 -4.67 -13.12
C PHE A 73 0.30 -6.15 -12.74
N MET A 74 1.25 -6.42 -11.85
CA MET A 74 1.52 -7.76 -11.33
C MET A 74 0.85 -7.93 -9.97
N ALA A 75 -0.45 -8.28 -9.95
CA ALA A 75 -1.23 -8.51 -8.72
C ALA A 75 -1.18 -9.99 -8.29
N VAL A 76 0.00 -10.52 -8.16
CA VAL A 76 0.30 -11.94 -7.88
C VAL A 76 0.82 -12.14 -6.46
N PRO A 77 0.82 -13.40 -5.95
CA PRO A 77 1.44 -13.71 -4.65
C PRO A 77 2.93 -13.33 -4.59
N HIS A 78 3.42 -13.09 -3.38
CA HIS A 78 4.85 -12.87 -3.15
C HIS A 78 5.66 -14.10 -3.60
N GLY A 79 6.79 -13.87 -4.22
CA GLY A 79 7.64 -14.89 -4.84
C GLY A 79 7.27 -15.21 -6.29
N SER A 80 6.12 -14.74 -6.80
CA SER A 80 5.69 -15.04 -8.19
C SER A 80 6.19 -14.01 -9.20
N SER A 81 6.24 -12.72 -8.87
CA SER A 81 6.71 -11.69 -9.80
C SER A 81 8.16 -11.90 -10.22
N ILE A 82 8.96 -12.40 -9.30
CA ILE A 82 10.39 -12.67 -9.50
C ILE A 82 10.68 -13.66 -10.64
N GLU A 83 9.75 -14.54 -10.96
CA GLU A 83 9.88 -15.52 -12.05
C GLU A 83 9.64 -14.91 -13.43
N HIS A 84 8.83 -13.87 -13.50
CA HIS A 84 8.33 -13.27 -14.74
C HIS A 84 8.95 -11.91 -15.06
N VAL A 85 9.11 -11.06 -14.05
CA VAL A 85 9.59 -9.68 -14.20
C VAL A 85 10.93 -9.58 -14.93
N PRO A 86 11.95 -10.46 -14.73
CA PRO A 86 13.18 -10.38 -15.50
C PRO A 86 12.95 -10.40 -17.02
N LYS A 87 12.09 -11.31 -17.51
CA LYS A 87 11.76 -11.40 -18.94
C LYS A 87 10.91 -10.21 -19.41
N ILE A 88 9.91 -9.83 -18.62
CA ILE A 88 9.01 -8.71 -18.95
C ILE A 88 9.79 -7.39 -18.99
N SER A 89 10.80 -7.20 -18.15
CA SER A 89 11.62 -5.98 -18.12
C SER A 89 12.39 -5.71 -19.41
N GLU A 90 12.63 -6.75 -20.21
CA GLU A 90 13.30 -6.66 -21.52
C GLU A 90 12.35 -6.28 -22.66
N MET A 91 11.03 -6.33 -22.41
CA MET A 91 10.00 -6.11 -23.45
C MET A 91 9.64 -4.62 -23.65
N GLY A 92 10.22 -3.69 -22.84
CA GLY A 92 9.95 -2.26 -22.93
C GLY A 92 8.59 -1.83 -22.34
N VAL A 93 7.81 -2.74 -21.76
CA VAL A 93 6.56 -2.46 -21.05
C VAL A 93 6.86 -1.87 -19.67
N ARG A 94 6.01 -0.97 -19.19
CA ARG A 94 6.10 -0.46 -17.81
C ARG A 94 5.52 -1.46 -16.83
N ILE A 95 6.19 -1.67 -15.71
CA ILE A 95 5.82 -2.69 -14.72
C ILE A 95 5.42 -2.02 -13.41
N ILE A 96 4.26 -2.41 -12.87
CA ILE A 96 3.81 -2.03 -11.53
C ILE A 96 3.59 -3.32 -10.73
N ASP A 97 4.57 -3.64 -9.89
CA ASP A 97 4.55 -4.86 -9.09
C ASP A 97 3.86 -4.62 -7.74
N MET A 98 2.79 -5.40 -7.50
CA MET A 98 2.02 -5.37 -6.25
C MET A 98 2.53 -6.39 -5.24
N SER A 99 3.46 -7.26 -5.65
CA SER A 99 4.07 -8.25 -4.78
C SER A 99 5.11 -7.62 -3.84
N ALA A 100 5.80 -8.43 -3.06
CA ALA A 100 6.90 -7.96 -2.22
C ALA A 100 8.27 -8.04 -2.91
N ASP A 101 8.31 -8.59 -4.12
CA ASP A 101 9.52 -9.12 -4.71
C ASP A 101 10.54 -8.05 -5.12
N PHE A 102 10.10 -6.80 -5.28
CA PHE A 102 10.97 -5.69 -5.69
C PHE A 102 10.90 -4.46 -4.76
N ARG A 103 10.49 -4.64 -3.49
CA ARG A 103 10.31 -3.53 -2.54
C ARG A 103 11.59 -3.06 -1.87
N PHE A 104 12.53 -3.97 -1.62
CA PHE A 104 13.79 -3.63 -0.98
C PHE A 104 14.83 -3.19 -2.02
N ARG A 105 15.55 -2.12 -1.69
CA ARG A 105 16.69 -1.64 -2.48
C ARG A 105 17.93 -2.51 -2.27
N ASN A 106 18.08 -3.05 -1.04
CA ASN A 106 19.21 -3.89 -0.67
C ASN A 106 18.82 -5.38 -0.75
N PRO A 107 19.45 -6.17 -1.63
CA PRO A 107 19.15 -7.60 -1.75
C PRO A 107 19.37 -8.40 -0.46
N ALA A 108 20.26 -7.94 0.44
CA ALA A 108 20.53 -8.61 1.72
C ALA A 108 19.35 -8.55 2.71
N ASP A 109 18.33 -7.72 2.45
CA ASP A 109 17.16 -7.63 3.30
C ASP A 109 16.12 -8.72 2.99
N TYR A 110 16.18 -9.37 1.80
CA TYR A 110 15.25 -10.45 1.45
C TYR A 110 15.41 -11.69 2.30
N PRO A 111 16.62 -12.22 2.57
CA PRO A 111 16.79 -13.33 3.50
C PRO A 111 16.26 -13.02 4.91
N VAL A 112 16.43 -11.79 5.37
CA VAL A 112 16.02 -11.36 6.72
C VAL A 112 14.49 -11.32 6.85
N TRP A 113 13.80 -10.73 5.86
CA TRP A 113 12.36 -10.42 5.98
C TRP A 113 11.46 -11.40 5.24
N TYR A 114 11.97 -12.08 4.21
CA TYR A 114 11.20 -13.02 3.38
C TYR A 114 11.74 -14.45 3.41
N GLY A 115 12.97 -14.67 3.91
CA GLY A 115 13.56 -16.01 4.07
C GLY A 115 14.12 -16.61 2.79
N TRP A 116 14.38 -15.79 1.75
CA TRP A 116 14.95 -16.25 0.47
C TRP A 116 15.91 -15.22 -0.13
N GLU A 117 16.91 -15.72 -0.87
CA GLU A 117 17.85 -14.89 -1.64
C GLU A 117 17.17 -14.35 -2.89
N HIS A 118 17.39 -13.05 -3.23
CA HIS A 118 16.80 -12.46 -4.42
C HIS A 118 17.52 -12.92 -5.69
N PRO A 119 16.86 -13.66 -6.63
CA PRO A 119 17.52 -14.25 -7.80
C PRO A 119 17.90 -13.24 -8.88
N ALA A 120 17.37 -12.02 -8.86
CA ALA A 120 17.64 -10.95 -9.82
C ALA A 120 17.96 -9.62 -9.11
N PRO A 121 19.04 -9.55 -8.30
CA PRO A 121 19.34 -8.39 -7.47
C PRO A 121 19.61 -7.11 -8.29
N ASP A 122 20.12 -7.25 -9.50
CA ASP A 122 20.43 -6.12 -10.39
C ASP A 122 19.16 -5.35 -10.82
N LEU A 123 18.00 -6.00 -10.80
CA LEU A 123 16.73 -5.35 -11.11
C LEU A 123 16.21 -4.46 -9.97
N LEU A 124 16.60 -4.71 -8.73
CA LEU A 124 16.12 -3.95 -7.57
C LEU A 124 16.37 -2.45 -7.72
N SER A 125 17.53 -2.08 -8.25
CA SER A 125 17.91 -0.67 -8.49
C SER A 125 17.06 0.02 -9.55
N LYS A 126 16.34 -0.72 -10.39
CA LYS A 126 15.46 -0.18 -11.45
C LYS A 126 14.04 0.10 -10.95
N PHE A 127 13.67 -0.46 -9.80
CA PHE A 127 12.35 -0.25 -9.21
C PHE A 127 12.33 0.97 -8.31
N VAL A 128 11.33 1.82 -8.52
CA VAL A 128 11.01 2.93 -7.63
C VAL A 128 9.93 2.49 -6.65
N TYR A 129 10.12 2.78 -5.37
CA TYR A 129 9.12 2.48 -4.34
C TYR A 129 7.90 3.37 -4.54
N GLY A 130 6.74 2.76 -4.80
CA GLY A 130 5.51 3.41 -5.25
C GLY A 130 4.78 4.15 -4.14
N MET A 131 5.37 5.20 -3.62
CA MET A 131 4.80 6.10 -2.62
C MET A 131 5.00 7.56 -3.07
N PRO A 132 4.06 8.12 -3.88
CA PRO A 132 4.21 9.45 -4.49
C PRO A 132 4.56 10.56 -3.52
N GLU A 133 4.03 10.52 -2.31
CA GLU A 133 4.27 11.52 -1.27
C GLU A 133 5.74 11.56 -0.79
N LEU A 134 6.53 10.50 -1.06
CA LEU A 134 7.95 10.42 -0.71
C LEU A 134 8.87 10.42 -1.94
N HIS A 135 8.43 9.78 -3.05
CA HIS A 135 9.27 9.47 -4.23
C HIS A 135 8.74 10.07 -5.53
N ARG A 136 7.98 11.17 -5.48
CA ARG A 136 7.32 11.76 -6.67
C ARG A 136 8.30 12.05 -7.80
N GLU A 137 9.46 12.62 -7.50
CA GLU A 137 10.43 12.98 -8.55
C GLU A 137 11.07 11.73 -9.19
N GLU A 138 11.33 10.69 -8.41
CA GLU A 138 11.83 9.41 -8.92
C GLU A 138 10.75 8.73 -9.80
N LEU A 139 9.48 8.77 -9.36
CA LEU A 139 8.35 8.17 -10.09
C LEU A 139 8.10 8.80 -11.46
N LYS A 140 8.35 10.10 -11.66
CA LYS A 140 8.19 10.76 -12.97
C LYS A 140 9.05 10.15 -14.07
N SER A 141 10.18 9.56 -13.72
CA SER A 141 11.10 8.92 -14.66
C SER A 141 11.13 7.40 -14.56
N ALA A 142 10.28 6.83 -13.71
CA ALA A 142 10.25 5.39 -13.47
C ALA A 142 9.72 4.61 -14.67
N HIS A 143 10.28 3.43 -14.89
CA HIS A 143 9.71 2.39 -15.76
C HIS A 143 9.14 1.23 -14.96
N PHE A 144 9.66 1.00 -13.78
CA PHE A 144 9.26 -0.09 -12.88
C PHE A 144 8.95 0.48 -11.50
N ILE A 145 7.80 0.09 -10.97
CA ILE A 145 7.29 0.54 -9.67
C ILE A 145 7.01 -0.67 -8.80
N SER A 146 7.51 -0.65 -7.57
CA SER A 146 7.15 -1.62 -6.53
C SER A 146 6.17 -0.99 -5.55
N VAL A 147 4.98 -1.56 -5.42
CA VAL A 147 3.92 -1.02 -4.55
C VAL A 147 4.15 -1.44 -3.10
N PRO A 148 4.10 -0.50 -2.15
CA PRO A 148 4.28 -0.76 -0.72
C PRO A 148 3.37 -1.84 -0.14
N GLY A 149 3.82 -2.48 0.93
CA GLY A 149 2.94 -3.28 1.78
C GLY A 149 1.93 -2.42 2.52
N CYS A 150 0.69 -2.89 2.67
CA CYS A 150 -0.41 -2.07 3.19
C CYS A 150 -0.18 -1.56 4.62
N ILE A 151 0.35 -2.40 5.54
CA ILE A 151 0.68 -1.94 6.91
C ILE A 151 1.93 -1.04 6.88
N ALA A 152 2.90 -1.33 6.01
CA ALA A 152 4.06 -0.47 5.81
C ALA A 152 3.62 0.93 5.37
N SER A 153 2.72 1.05 4.38
CA SER A 153 2.17 2.33 3.93
C SER A 153 1.60 3.16 5.08
N SER A 154 0.68 2.59 5.87
CA SER A 154 0.05 3.30 7.00
C SER A 154 1.07 3.76 8.03
N SER A 155 2.07 2.91 8.32
CA SER A 155 3.13 3.20 9.29
C SER A 155 4.09 4.28 8.78
N ILE A 156 4.51 4.17 7.52
CA ILE A 156 5.42 5.13 6.89
C ILE A 156 4.75 6.52 6.84
N TYR A 157 3.50 6.62 6.38
CA TYR A 157 2.79 7.90 6.36
C TYR A 157 2.74 8.56 7.74
N SER A 158 2.50 7.79 8.80
CA SER A 158 2.41 8.34 10.14
C SER A 158 3.77 8.68 10.76
N LEU A 159 4.85 7.95 10.43
CA LEU A 159 6.16 8.10 11.07
C LEU A 159 7.14 8.96 10.29
N ALA A 160 7.03 9.06 8.95
CA ALA A 160 7.99 9.78 8.12
C ALA A 160 8.17 11.25 8.51
N PRO A 161 7.13 12.04 8.89
CA PRO A 161 7.35 13.40 9.37
C PRO A 161 8.19 13.48 10.65
N LEU A 162 8.04 12.49 11.55
CA LEU A 162 8.82 12.41 12.78
C LEU A 162 10.27 12.00 12.49
N ALA A 163 10.48 11.07 11.56
CA ALA A 163 11.81 10.68 11.10
C ALA A 163 12.54 11.87 10.47
N LYS A 164 11.89 12.59 9.54
CA LYS A 164 12.44 13.77 8.87
C LYS A 164 12.79 14.90 9.86
N ALA A 165 12.00 15.05 10.91
CA ALA A 165 12.23 16.03 11.97
C ALA A 165 13.31 15.60 12.98
N GLY A 166 13.93 14.42 12.80
CA GLY A 166 14.95 13.87 13.71
C GLY A 166 14.39 13.53 15.11
N LEU A 167 13.12 13.15 15.19
CA LEU A 167 12.46 12.83 16.46
C LEU A 167 12.51 11.35 16.81
N ILE A 168 12.93 10.49 15.88
CA ILE A 168 13.07 9.04 16.12
C ILE A 168 14.51 8.75 16.53
N ASN A 169 14.81 8.79 17.84
CA ASN A 169 16.16 8.60 18.38
C ASN A 169 16.41 7.20 18.94
N GLY A 170 15.50 6.28 18.72
CA GLY A 170 15.56 4.89 19.19
C GLY A 170 14.66 3.99 18.37
N VAL A 171 13.98 3.09 19.04
CA VAL A 171 13.04 2.16 18.40
C VAL A 171 11.65 2.80 18.30
N ALA A 172 11.11 2.91 17.09
CA ALA A 172 9.69 3.21 16.89
C ALA A 172 8.87 1.93 17.10
N VAL A 173 7.83 2.01 17.93
CA VAL A 173 6.97 0.86 18.26
C VAL A 173 5.65 1.02 17.51
N VAL A 174 5.34 0.09 16.61
CA VAL A 174 4.12 0.09 15.80
C VAL A 174 3.15 -0.98 16.31
N ASP A 175 1.93 -0.58 16.59
CA ASP A 175 0.80 -1.47 16.85
C ASP A 175 -0.19 -1.36 15.68
N ALA A 176 -0.33 -2.41 14.88
CA ALA A 176 -1.13 -2.43 13.67
C ALA A 176 -2.37 -3.30 13.81
N LYS A 177 -3.52 -2.78 13.37
CA LYS A 177 -4.80 -3.48 13.27
C LYS A 177 -5.20 -3.54 11.79
N ILE A 178 -5.53 -4.74 11.29
CA ILE A 178 -5.89 -4.94 9.89
C ILE A 178 -7.15 -5.78 9.72
N GLY A 179 -7.96 -5.39 8.74
CA GLY A 179 -9.14 -6.13 8.32
C GLY A 179 -8.82 -7.45 7.59
N SER A 180 -9.83 -8.33 7.48
CA SER A 180 -9.68 -9.69 6.93
C SER A 180 -9.27 -9.73 5.45
N SER A 181 -9.64 -8.72 4.67
CA SER A 181 -9.28 -8.63 3.24
C SER A 181 -7.76 -8.54 2.98
N GLY A 182 -6.98 -8.18 4.00
CA GLY A 182 -5.52 -8.20 3.93
C GLY A 182 -4.91 -9.60 3.77
N SER A 183 -5.68 -10.66 4.03
CA SER A 183 -5.27 -12.06 3.83
C SER A 183 -5.52 -12.59 2.41
N GLY A 184 -6.11 -11.77 1.51
CA GLY A 184 -6.51 -12.19 0.17
C GLY A 184 -7.81 -13.00 0.15
N ASN A 185 -8.17 -13.52 -1.02
CA ASN A 185 -9.42 -14.25 -1.25
C ASN A 185 -9.32 -15.78 -1.04
N LYS A 186 -8.13 -16.31 -0.79
CA LYS A 186 -7.94 -17.75 -0.56
C LYS A 186 -8.48 -18.13 0.81
N PRO A 187 -9.46 -19.05 0.90
CA PRO A 187 -10.03 -19.47 2.17
C PRO A 187 -9.00 -20.12 3.10
N SER A 188 -9.09 -19.80 4.39
CA SER A 188 -8.30 -20.45 5.45
C SER A 188 -9.09 -20.51 6.75
N ILE A 189 -8.68 -21.36 7.68
CA ILE A 189 -9.30 -21.42 9.02
C ILE A 189 -9.21 -20.05 9.70
N ALA A 190 -8.07 -19.35 9.59
CA ALA A 190 -7.87 -18.06 10.22
C ALA A 190 -8.79 -16.94 9.68
N THR A 191 -9.32 -17.11 8.47
CA THR A 191 -10.25 -16.17 7.82
C THR A 191 -11.71 -16.66 7.80
N HIS A 192 -11.96 -17.87 8.31
CA HIS A 192 -13.32 -18.41 8.43
C HIS A 192 -14.17 -17.53 9.34
N PHE A 193 -15.44 -17.30 8.96
CA PHE A 193 -16.32 -16.36 9.67
C PHE A 193 -16.39 -16.64 11.18
N SER A 194 -16.61 -17.89 11.58
CA SER A 194 -16.73 -18.27 13.00
C SER A 194 -15.44 -18.04 13.80
N GLU A 195 -14.28 -18.08 13.16
CA GLU A 195 -12.97 -17.86 13.79
C GLU A 195 -12.57 -16.38 13.78
N ARG A 196 -13.18 -15.59 12.90
CA ARG A 196 -12.84 -14.18 12.69
C ARG A 196 -13.80 -13.22 13.37
N TYR A 197 -15.08 -13.58 13.43
CA TYR A 197 -16.11 -12.73 13.97
C TYR A 197 -15.88 -12.48 15.47
N ASN A 198 -16.04 -11.23 15.92
CA ASN A 198 -15.78 -10.77 17.29
C ASN A 198 -14.35 -11.06 17.81
N SER A 199 -13.39 -11.29 16.93
CA SER A 199 -12.01 -11.58 17.30
C SER A 199 -11.11 -10.36 17.13
N VAL A 200 -10.23 -10.14 18.12
CA VAL A 200 -9.02 -9.34 18.03
C VAL A 200 -7.87 -10.29 18.30
N ARG A 201 -7.10 -10.64 17.28
CA ARG A 201 -6.05 -11.67 17.36
C ARG A 201 -4.72 -11.10 16.93
N ILE A 202 -3.72 -11.19 17.80
CA ILE A 202 -2.34 -10.96 17.39
C ILE A 202 -1.87 -12.13 16.53
N TYR A 203 -1.47 -11.86 15.29
CA TYR A 203 -0.97 -12.89 14.38
C TYR A 203 0.53 -12.78 14.12
N SER A 204 1.12 -11.61 14.40
CA SER A 204 2.56 -11.38 14.34
C SER A 204 2.94 -10.46 15.49
N PRO A 205 3.35 -11.03 16.65
CA PRO A 205 3.75 -10.24 17.81
C PRO A 205 5.10 -9.54 17.61
N SER A 206 5.92 -10.05 16.69
CA SER A 206 7.23 -9.50 16.29
C SER A 206 7.62 -10.02 14.92
N GLY A 207 8.66 -9.44 14.29
CA GLY A 207 9.25 -9.95 13.06
C GLY A 207 8.35 -9.88 11.82
N HIS A 208 7.38 -8.97 11.79
CA HIS A 208 6.52 -8.80 10.61
C HIS A 208 7.34 -8.25 9.44
N ARG A 209 7.21 -8.88 8.26
CA ARG A 209 7.98 -8.56 7.05
C ARG A 209 7.92 -7.08 6.61
N HIS A 210 6.81 -6.37 6.89
CA HIS A 210 6.69 -4.94 6.59
C HIS A 210 7.60 -4.05 7.45
N ILE A 211 8.23 -4.57 8.51
CA ILE A 211 9.21 -3.81 9.32
C ILE A 211 10.36 -3.35 8.43
N GLY A 212 10.90 -4.24 7.60
CA GLY A 212 12.01 -3.90 6.70
C GLY A 212 11.68 -2.75 5.75
N GLU A 213 10.45 -2.71 5.20
CA GLU A 213 9.99 -1.61 4.35
C GLU A 213 9.93 -0.29 5.14
N ILE A 214 9.40 -0.32 6.36
CA ILE A 214 9.29 0.88 7.21
C ILE A 214 10.69 1.38 7.59
N GLU A 215 11.59 0.50 8.00
CA GLU A 215 12.97 0.86 8.35
C GLU A 215 13.72 1.45 7.16
N GLN A 216 13.57 0.86 5.97
CA GLN A 216 14.16 1.38 4.73
C GLN A 216 13.70 2.81 4.47
N GLU A 217 12.40 3.04 4.39
CA GLU A 217 11.85 4.34 4.01
C GLU A 217 12.09 5.42 5.07
N LEU A 218 11.95 5.09 6.35
CA LEU A 218 12.26 6.05 7.43
C LEU A 218 13.75 6.40 7.46
N SER A 219 14.64 5.44 7.17
CA SER A 219 16.08 5.70 7.10
C SER A 219 16.45 6.57 5.91
N ILE A 220 15.79 6.38 4.76
CA ILE A 220 15.97 7.25 3.58
C ILE A 220 15.52 8.68 3.90
N VAL A 221 14.33 8.83 4.49
CA VAL A 221 13.75 10.15 4.80
C VAL A 221 14.56 10.91 5.85
N SER A 222 15.08 10.22 6.86
CA SER A 222 15.84 10.84 7.97
C SER A 222 17.34 11.00 7.67
N GLY A 223 17.88 10.21 6.74
CA GLY A 223 19.31 10.09 6.48
C GLY A 223 20.09 9.29 7.55
N ILE A 224 19.39 8.71 8.53
CA ILE A 224 19.97 7.89 9.60
C ILE A 224 19.23 6.55 9.71
N LYS A 225 19.95 5.49 10.12
CA LYS A 225 19.34 4.17 10.32
C LYS A 225 18.25 4.25 11.40
N THR A 226 17.03 3.88 11.02
CA THR A 226 15.87 3.84 11.93
C THR A 226 15.55 2.38 12.25
N THR A 227 15.20 2.11 13.50
CA THR A 227 14.79 0.78 13.97
C THR A 227 13.31 0.79 14.34
N VAL A 228 12.59 -0.25 13.90
CA VAL A 228 11.16 -0.39 14.12
C VAL A 228 10.83 -1.76 14.69
N THR A 229 9.94 -1.82 15.64
CA THR A 229 9.28 -3.06 16.07
C THR A 229 7.79 -2.95 15.82
N MET A 230 7.16 -4.09 15.51
CA MET A 230 5.73 -4.11 15.17
C MET A 230 5.04 -5.31 15.79
N SER A 231 3.84 -5.04 16.34
CA SER A 231 2.85 -6.06 16.66
C SER A 231 1.64 -5.90 15.75
N ALA A 232 1.31 -6.94 14.99
CA ALA A 232 0.22 -6.89 14.03
C ALA A 232 -0.98 -7.73 14.47
N HIS A 233 -2.16 -7.10 14.46
CA HIS A 233 -3.43 -7.68 14.91
C HIS A 233 -4.42 -7.79 13.76
N SER A 234 -5.06 -8.92 13.69
CA SER A 234 -6.23 -9.19 12.90
C SER A 234 -7.47 -8.79 13.71
N VAL A 235 -8.30 -7.91 13.17
CA VAL A 235 -9.49 -7.42 13.87
C VAL A 235 -10.77 -7.70 13.10
N ASN A 236 -11.92 -7.56 13.78
CA ASN A 236 -13.25 -7.80 13.21
C ASN A 236 -13.68 -6.67 12.27
N MET A 237 -12.93 -6.50 11.19
CA MET A 237 -13.24 -5.62 10.06
C MET A 237 -13.01 -6.38 8.76
N VAL A 238 -13.71 -6.03 7.69
CA VAL A 238 -13.41 -6.54 6.35
C VAL A 238 -12.26 -5.77 5.75
N ARG A 239 -12.33 -4.43 5.73
CA ARG A 239 -11.35 -3.52 5.13
C ARG A 239 -10.87 -2.50 6.17
N GLY A 240 -9.68 -1.98 5.94
CA GLY A 240 -9.08 -0.92 6.72
C GLY A 240 -7.87 -1.35 7.53
N ILE A 241 -7.00 -0.39 7.75
CA ILE A 241 -5.83 -0.49 8.65
C ILE A 241 -5.85 0.72 9.58
N LEU A 242 -5.56 0.45 10.85
CA LEU A 242 -5.20 1.45 11.84
C LEU A 242 -3.81 1.11 12.40
N THR A 243 -2.88 2.04 12.27
CA THR A 243 -1.58 1.94 12.94
C THR A 243 -1.49 2.98 14.06
N THR A 244 -1.03 2.54 15.22
CA THR A 244 -0.73 3.41 16.36
C THR A 244 0.74 3.23 16.67
N SER A 245 1.54 4.25 16.38
CA SER A 245 2.99 4.19 16.50
C SER A 245 3.47 5.05 17.64
N SER A 246 4.33 4.53 18.52
CA SER A 246 4.91 5.24 19.65
C SER A 246 6.38 5.55 19.38
N VAL A 247 6.75 6.81 19.56
CA VAL A 247 8.12 7.32 19.49
C VAL A 247 8.43 8.03 20.80
N PHE A 248 9.44 7.58 21.52
CA PHE A 248 9.91 8.23 22.74
C PHE A 248 10.97 9.28 22.38
N VAL A 249 10.79 10.50 22.88
CA VAL A 249 11.65 11.63 22.56
C VAL A 249 12.45 12.09 23.78
N ASP A 250 13.66 12.60 23.54
CA ASP A 250 14.60 13.04 24.58
C ASP A 250 14.37 14.47 25.06
N ARG A 251 13.51 15.22 24.34
CA ARG A 251 13.19 16.62 24.63
C ARG A 251 11.70 16.86 24.80
N GLU A 252 11.36 17.94 25.44
CA GLU A 252 9.98 18.42 25.51
C GLU A 252 9.52 18.91 24.13
N LEU A 253 8.34 18.46 23.71
CA LEU A 253 7.70 18.87 22.46
C LEU A 253 6.36 19.55 22.77
N LYS A 254 6.00 20.50 21.91
CA LYS A 254 4.69 21.14 21.90
C LYS A 254 3.91 20.76 20.64
N MET A 255 2.59 20.85 20.69
CA MET A 255 1.74 20.53 19.53
C MET A 255 2.12 21.28 18.24
N PRO A 256 2.51 22.57 18.28
CA PRO A 256 3.01 23.25 17.09
C PRO A 256 4.22 22.59 16.41
N ASP A 257 5.12 21.95 17.18
CA ASP A 257 6.31 21.29 16.63
C ASP A 257 5.88 20.10 15.76
N LEU A 258 4.90 19.33 16.21
CA LEU A 258 4.34 18.22 15.43
C LEU A 258 3.56 18.73 14.21
N TRP A 259 2.72 19.75 14.38
CA TRP A 259 2.01 20.35 13.25
C TRP A 259 2.97 20.84 12.17
N ASN A 260 4.08 21.47 12.54
CA ASN A 260 5.11 21.92 11.60
C ASN A 260 5.74 20.73 10.87
N ALA A 261 6.11 19.64 11.57
CA ALA A 261 6.67 18.45 10.97
C ALA A 261 5.71 17.84 9.93
N TYR A 262 4.45 17.62 10.31
CA TYR A 262 3.47 16.98 9.42
C TYR A 262 3.04 17.87 8.26
N ARG A 263 2.79 19.15 8.48
CA ARG A 263 2.39 20.09 7.42
C ARG A 263 3.51 20.39 6.42
N SER A 264 4.76 20.44 6.88
CA SER A 264 5.90 20.65 5.99
C SER A 264 6.04 19.52 4.97
N MET A 265 5.66 18.30 5.35
CA MET A 265 5.75 17.14 4.49
C MET A 265 4.47 16.92 3.65
N TYR A 266 3.30 17.03 4.28
CA TYR A 266 2.04 16.60 3.68
C TYR A 266 1.02 17.71 3.46
N GLY A 267 1.33 18.96 3.76
CA GLY A 267 0.36 20.05 3.68
C GLY A 267 -0.20 20.35 2.27
N LYS A 268 0.42 19.80 1.24
CA LYS A 268 -0.01 19.95 -0.17
C LYS A 268 -0.39 18.61 -0.82
N GLU A 269 -0.31 17.51 -0.10
CA GLU A 269 -0.59 16.19 -0.63
C GLU A 269 -2.09 15.94 -0.76
N PRO A 270 -2.59 15.60 -1.96
CA PRO A 270 -4.03 15.55 -2.23
C PRO A 270 -4.77 14.44 -1.50
N PHE A 271 -4.05 13.38 -1.11
CA PHE A 271 -4.64 12.22 -0.45
C PHE A 271 -4.34 12.13 1.04
N VAL A 272 -3.62 13.10 1.62
CA VAL A 272 -3.32 13.12 3.05
C VAL A 272 -4.27 14.08 3.77
N ARG A 273 -4.95 13.58 4.81
CA ARG A 273 -5.84 14.37 5.66
C ARG A 273 -5.41 14.29 7.11
N PHE A 274 -5.54 15.40 7.82
CA PHE A 274 -5.28 15.45 9.25
C PHE A 274 -6.59 15.36 10.03
N MET A 275 -6.77 14.26 10.75
CA MET A 275 -7.94 14.00 11.59
C MET A 275 -7.58 14.30 13.04
N MET A 276 -7.82 15.54 13.46
CA MET A 276 -7.45 16.12 14.76
C MET A 276 -8.55 17.05 15.29
N ASP A 277 -9.81 16.58 15.28
CA ASP A 277 -10.92 17.39 15.79
C ASP A 277 -11.09 17.15 17.31
N PRO A 278 -10.91 18.18 18.15
CA PRO A 278 -11.07 18.03 19.60
C PRO A 278 -12.51 17.75 20.04
N ASN A 279 -13.50 18.08 19.17
CA ASN A 279 -14.92 18.11 19.52
C ASN A 279 -15.72 17.05 18.74
N GLY A 280 -15.69 15.86 18.91
CA GLY A 280 -16.48 14.90 18.17
C GLY A 280 -16.12 13.45 18.47
N LEU A 281 -16.89 12.52 17.91
CA LEU A 281 -16.62 11.10 18.02
C LEU A 281 -15.31 10.72 17.28
N TYR A 282 -15.10 11.30 16.11
CA TYR A 282 -13.96 10.99 15.25
C TYR A 282 -12.83 12.01 15.44
N LYS A 283 -12.31 12.05 16.69
CA LYS A 283 -11.18 12.94 17.05
C LYS A 283 -9.87 12.56 16.38
N TYR A 284 -9.70 11.29 16.05
CA TYR A 284 -8.49 10.71 15.48
C TYR A 284 -8.84 9.82 14.28
N PRO A 285 -7.84 9.43 13.48
CA PRO A 285 -8.02 8.51 12.36
C PRO A 285 -8.78 7.24 12.73
N ASP A 286 -9.74 6.87 11.89
CA ASP A 286 -10.53 5.65 12.03
C ASP A 286 -10.66 5.00 10.66
N PRO A 287 -10.43 3.68 10.51
CA PRO A 287 -10.57 2.97 9.24
C PRO A 287 -11.91 3.18 8.55
N LYS A 288 -12.97 3.34 9.32
CA LYS A 288 -14.33 3.60 8.83
C LYS A 288 -14.45 4.87 7.98
N LEU A 289 -13.53 5.83 8.17
CA LEU A 289 -13.55 7.12 7.47
C LEU A 289 -12.69 7.12 6.18
N VAL A 290 -11.98 6.03 5.89
CA VAL A 290 -11.10 5.93 4.70
C VAL A 290 -11.48 4.76 3.79
N VAL A 291 -12.28 3.79 4.26
CA VAL A 291 -12.70 2.64 3.45
C VAL A 291 -13.35 3.08 2.15
N GLY A 292 -12.95 2.47 1.04
CA GLY A 292 -13.44 2.75 -0.31
C GLY A 292 -12.70 3.89 -1.02
N SER A 293 -11.70 4.54 -0.39
CA SER A 293 -11.01 5.71 -0.94
C SER A 293 -9.49 5.61 -0.92
N ASN A 294 -8.83 6.49 -1.68
CA ASN A 294 -7.36 6.60 -1.69
C ASN A 294 -6.82 7.56 -0.61
N PHE A 295 -7.66 8.00 0.32
CA PHE A 295 -7.19 8.87 1.40
C PHE A 295 -6.41 8.10 2.47
N VAL A 296 -5.42 8.78 3.05
CA VAL A 296 -4.78 8.44 4.32
C VAL A 296 -5.14 9.49 5.35
N ASP A 297 -5.69 9.06 6.48
CA ASP A 297 -5.96 9.90 7.63
C ASP A 297 -4.82 9.80 8.62
N LEU A 298 -4.28 10.94 9.02
CA LEU A 298 -3.19 11.05 9.98
C LEU A 298 -3.63 11.83 11.22
N GLY A 299 -3.16 11.36 12.38
CA GLY A 299 -3.31 12.06 13.64
C GLY A 299 -2.07 11.87 14.51
N PHE A 300 -1.91 12.74 15.50
CA PHE A 300 -0.79 12.63 16.44
C PHE A 300 -1.15 13.23 17.80
N VAL A 301 -0.52 12.70 18.84
CA VAL A 301 -0.71 13.13 20.23
C VAL A 301 0.64 13.15 20.93
N ILE A 302 0.82 14.09 21.87
CA ILE A 302 1.96 14.10 22.79
C ILE A 302 1.47 13.62 24.16
N ASP A 303 2.05 12.53 24.63
CA ASP A 303 1.94 12.07 26.00
C ASP A 303 3.11 12.67 26.80
N GLN A 304 2.84 13.79 27.45
CA GLN A 304 3.85 14.54 28.18
C GLN A 304 4.42 13.77 29.38
N HIS A 305 3.63 12.85 29.95
CA HIS A 305 4.02 12.09 31.14
C HIS A 305 5.31 11.27 30.91
N VAL A 306 5.43 10.69 29.71
CA VAL A 306 6.56 9.82 29.35
C VAL A 306 7.33 10.35 28.13
N ARG A 307 7.10 11.59 27.72
CA ARG A 307 7.68 12.20 26.51
C ARG A 307 7.52 11.31 25.28
N ARG A 308 6.30 10.86 25.04
CA ARG A 308 5.97 9.99 23.93
C ARG A 308 5.14 10.73 22.90
N VAL A 309 5.54 10.64 21.63
CA VAL A 309 4.69 10.99 20.49
C VAL A 309 3.96 9.73 20.04
N ILE A 310 2.65 9.84 19.91
CA ILE A 310 1.79 8.80 19.33
C ILE A 310 1.41 9.29 17.94
N ALA A 311 1.90 8.60 16.90
CA ALA A 311 1.55 8.83 15.52
C ALA A 311 0.49 7.82 15.08
N ILE A 312 -0.59 8.29 14.47
CA ILE A 312 -1.74 7.47 14.11
C ILE A 312 -1.95 7.57 12.60
N GLY A 313 -2.05 6.43 11.93
CA GLY A 313 -2.34 6.34 10.50
C GLY A 313 -3.51 5.42 10.22
N SER A 314 -4.38 5.82 9.30
CA SER A 314 -5.48 4.96 8.85
C SER A 314 -5.64 5.02 7.34
N ILE A 315 -5.80 3.85 6.71
CA ILE A 315 -5.98 3.68 5.26
C ILE A 315 -6.94 2.54 4.95
N ASP A 316 -7.49 2.53 3.73
CA ASP A 316 -8.04 1.32 3.13
C ASP A 316 -6.90 0.42 2.63
N ASN A 317 -6.80 -0.79 3.15
CA ASN A 317 -5.70 -1.72 2.82
C ASN A 317 -5.70 -2.20 1.36
N LEU A 318 -6.84 -2.18 0.67
CA LEU A 318 -6.94 -2.57 -0.74
C LEU A 318 -6.79 -1.40 -1.71
N ILE A 319 -7.01 -0.16 -1.24
CA ILE A 319 -6.91 1.04 -2.09
C ILE A 319 -5.60 1.77 -1.78
N LYS A 320 -5.54 2.66 -0.78
CA LYS A 320 -4.29 3.38 -0.46
C LYS A 320 -3.17 2.45 -0.02
N GLY A 321 -3.51 1.30 0.56
CA GLY A 321 -2.56 0.24 0.90
C GLY A 321 -2.16 -0.67 -0.26
N ALA A 322 -2.74 -0.52 -1.47
CA ALA A 322 -2.49 -1.39 -2.62
C ALA A 322 -2.88 -0.73 -3.96
N ALA A 323 -4.08 -1.05 -4.51
CA ALA A 323 -4.49 -0.68 -5.87
C ALA A 323 -4.52 0.83 -6.12
N GLY A 324 -5.03 1.61 -5.19
CA GLY A 324 -5.12 3.07 -5.34
C GLY A 324 -3.74 3.72 -5.33
N ASN A 325 -2.84 3.26 -4.47
CA ASN A 325 -1.46 3.75 -4.45
C ASN A 325 -0.69 3.37 -5.72
N ALA A 326 -0.95 2.16 -6.26
CA ALA A 326 -0.41 1.73 -7.55
C ALA A 326 -0.85 2.64 -8.70
N ILE A 327 -2.15 2.99 -8.74
CA ILE A 327 -2.71 3.88 -9.77
C ILE A 327 -2.20 5.31 -9.58
N GLN A 328 -2.12 5.82 -8.34
CA GLN A 328 -1.54 7.13 -8.07
C GLN A 328 -0.08 7.21 -8.56
N SER A 329 0.71 6.16 -8.29
CA SER A 329 2.10 6.07 -8.77
C SER A 329 2.18 5.96 -10.29
N MET A 330 1.25 5.21 -10.93
CA MET A 330 1.10 5.16 -12.38
C MET A 330 0.79 6.54 -12.96
N ASN A 331 -0.13 7.29 -12.35
CA ASN A 331 -0.50 8.62 -12.82
C ASN A 331 0.72 9.56 -12.83
N VAL A 332 1.52 9.55 -11.76
CA VAL A 332 2.76 10.32 -11.70
C VAL A 332 3.77 9.87 -12.78
N MET A 333 3.94 8.56 -12.98
CA MET A 333 4.83 7.98 -13.99
C MET A 333 4.42 8.34 -15.42
N GLU A 334 3.11 8.39 -15.70
CA GLU A 334 2.56 8.73 -17.02
C GLU A 334 2.40 10.24 -17.26
N GLY A 335 2.61 11.06 -16.21
CA GLY A 335 2.40 12.51 -16.28
C GLY A 335 0.93 12.94 -16.26
N PHE A 336 0.03 12.07 -15.80
CA PHE A 336 -1.37 12.39 -15.53
C PHE A 336 -1.51 13.18 -14.22
N ASP A 337 -2.68 13.82 -13.99
CA ASP A 337 -2.99 14.31 -12.65
C ASP A 337 -3.04 13.10 -11.68
N GLU A 338 -2.26 13.14 -10.61
CA GLU A 338 -2.18 12.01 -9.67
C GLU A 338 -3.52 11.66 -9.01
N ARG A 339 -4.53 12.53 -9.09
CA ARG A 339 -5.88 12.34 -8.56
C ARG A 339 -6.82 11.60 -9.51
N GLU A 340 -6.47 11.47 -10.79
CA GLU A 340 -7.35 10.86 -11.79
C GLU A 340 -7.73 9.43 -11.44
N GLY A 341 -9.03 9.14 -11.52
CA GLY A 341 -9.60 7.84 -11.14
C GLY A 341 -9.63 7.54 -9.63
N LEU A 342 -9.17 8.46 -8.75
CA LEU A 342 -8.95 8.20 -7.33
C LEU A 342 -9.72 9.10 -6.36
N MET A 343 -10.40 10.15 -6.85
CA MET A 343 -11.07 11.15 -5.99
C MET A 343 -12.45 10.70 -5.48
N MET A 344 -12.61 9.42 -5.20
CA MET A 344 -13.84 8.91 -4.63
C MET A 344 -13.94 9.24 -3.13
N SER A 345 -15.14 9.65 -2.71
CA SER A 345 -15.45 9.82 -1.29
C SER A 345 -15.41 8.47 -0.56
N PRO A 346 -14.87 8.41 0.66
CA PRO A 346 -14.96 7.21 1.49
C PRO A 346 -16.40 6.82 1.78
N MET A 347 -16.65 5.52 1.91
CA MET A 347 -17.91 5.01 2.41
C MET A 347 -17.90 5.03 3.95
N ARG A 348 -18.79 5.80 4.58
CA ARG A 348 -18.81 5.93 6.03
C ARG A 348 -19.45 4.74 6.74
N LEU A 349 -20.54 4.23 6.19
CA LEU A 349 -21.31 3.13 6.77
C LEU A 349 -21.25 1.92 5.84
N VAL A 350 -20.46 0.93 6.21
CA VAL A 350 -20.24 -0.33 5.49
C VAL A 350 -20.35 -1.50 6.44
#